data_596716ccaecde264d0c98be61b73ce34
#
_entry.id   596716ccaecde264d0c98be61b73ce34
#
_cell.length_a   1.000
_cell.length_b   1.000
_cell.length_c   1.000
_cell.angle_alpha   90.00
_cell.angle_beta   90.00
_cell.angle_gamma   90.00
#
_symmetry.space_group_name_H-M   'P 1'
#
loop_
_entity.id
_entity.type
_entity.pdbx_description
1 polymer ?
#
loop_
_entity_poly.entity_id
_entity_poly.type
_entity_poly.pdbx_seq_one_letter_code
_entity_poly.pdbx_strand_id
1 'polypeptide(L)'
;AYTMLRKIAEREKDTQESIEVIFTDTMGIASLAYVLRELYHELYKKPRPRVESFHSYGGIKKIPIPQKGTSFCIISASSSMAMQRDWRELMRCFPSEVITLVTFRNAQDSEQAIYAFDSVNSNSNFENQSGLRDLRIVGESFTHEDVPLKSVLLRASVHRQKKWFELGPKYSCLKLFSLMKAGEILSKTRPIFVEGEKLLGCDIFKNFLKKEIMQCVPLSVQAIVHQDDKDSKKLAEICAVRIREEKETITVISADDLENNSCHIDKEKALLIVAAVIGRGTKLLSISRSLRDIHIGARHYMIGFQLTESINDCVQLKNNLKFSAINSAINISIMESLAIGRTVEDTYKSELNFFSGREGLVSFSHLENRIDELQQKKGVKENAFLPATLQSERNLKLRKDFAFWKADYDEGSDHSVAVLLTAALILQHAREFNKFEDDNHRLASDTFQQVVLDPENFTRYNDGVIQAALLRAAHPSELDYSSHEEVSRRMTDILSGVFRMNSRQQGEAVLEFAFALKSNRLKLYESDLIRLKDEVKELCEDNGEHIKLLKIFFDIASSEASDEPSI
;
A
#
# COMPACT_ATOMS: atom_id res chain seq x y z
N ALA A 1 2.10 -0.85 -35.74
CA ALA A 1 3.48 -0.49 -36.09
C ALA A 1 3.56 0.89 -36.79
N TYR A 2 2.81 1.13 -37.89
CA TYR A 2 2.90 2.38 -38.66
C TYR A 2 2.63 3.64 -37.82
N THR A 3 1.59 3.64 -37.01
CA THR A 3 1.24 4.78 -36.13
C THR A 3 2.33 5.04 -35.09
N MET A 4 2.98 3.99 -34.60
CA MET A 4 4.09 4.12 -33.66
C MET A 4 5.34 4.69 -34.34
N LEU A 5 5.63 4.29 -35.57
CA LEU A 5 6.70 4.88 -36.36
C LEU A 5 6.46 6.37 -36.64
N ARG A 6 5.19 6.76 -36.83
CA ARG A 6 4.82 8.18 -36.95
C ARG A 6 5.12 8.94 -35.66
N LYS A 7 4.82 8.37 -34.50
CA LYS A 7 5.19 8.96 -33.19
C LYS A 7 6.69 9.07 -33.01
N ILE A 8 7.46 8.07 -33.43
CA ILE A 8 8.91 8.17 -33.46
C ILE A 8 9.38 9.30 -34.38
N ALA A 9 8.78 9.47 -35.57
CA ALA A 9 9.09 10.56 -36.45
C ALA A 9 8.73 11.95 -35.87
N GLU A 10 7.64 12.05 -35.11
CA GLU A 10 7.30 13.26 -34.35
C GLU A 10 8.35 13.54 -33.27
N ARG A 11 8.78 12.50 -32.50
CA ARG A 11 9.84 12.61 -31.52
C ARG A 11 11.18 13.05 -32.12
N GLU A 12 11.54 12.54 -33.30
CA GLU A 12 12.79 12.92 -34.00
C GLU A 12 12.81 14.44 -34.37
N LYS A 13 11.65 15.11 -34.38
CA LYS A 13 11.55 16.58 -34.51
C LYS A 13 11.81 17.28 -33.17
N ASP A 14 11.47 16.65 -32.06
CA ASP A 14 11.64 17.20 -30.71
C ASP A 14 13.08 17.01 -30.20
N THR A 15 13.78 15.98 -30.70
CA THR A 15 15.14 15.64 -30.27
C THR A 15 15.91 14.89 -31.35
N GLN A 16 17.22 15.12 -31.42
CA GLN A 16 18.13 14.38 -32.30
C GLN A 16 18.72 13.13 -31.63
N GLU A 17 18.40 12.90 -30.36
CA GLU A 17 18.89 11.78 -29.59
C GLU A 17 18.38 10.44 -30.12
N SER A 18 19.22 9.41 -30.12
CA SER A 18 18.80 8.06 -30.49
C SER A 18 18.00 7.41 -29.35
N ILE A 19 17.00 6.61 -29.72
CA ILE A 19 16.32 5.77 -28.72
C ILE A 19 17.28 4.70 -28.23
N GLU A 20 17.57 4.69 -26.95
CA GLU A 20 18.42 3.69 -26.28
C GLU A 20 17.58 2.55 -25.67
N VAL A 21 16.34 2.89 -25.23
CA VAL A 21 15.47 1.93 -24.58
C VAL A 21 13.99 2.13 -24.96
N ILE A 22 13.32 1.03 -25.25
CA ILE A 22 11.86 0.96 -25.42
C ILE A 22 11.28 0.31 -24.17
N PHE A 23 10.48 1.05 -23.42
CA PHE A 23 9.78 0.55 -22.25
C PHE A 23 8.38 0.02 -22.61
N THR A 24 7.95 -1.03 -21.93
CA THR A 24 6.58 -1.55 -22.02
C THR A 24 5.99 -1.73 -20.62
N ASP A 25 4.69 -1.49 -20.48
CA ASP A 25 3.97 -1.74 -19.23
C ASP A 25 3.81 -3.23 -18.92
N THR A 26 3.84 -4.08 -19.94
CA THR A 26 3.69 -5.53 -19.82
C THR A 26 4.49 -6.26 -20.88
N MET A 27 4.95 -7.47 -20.55
CA MET A 27 5.60 -8.37 -21.51
C MET A 27 4.61 -8.90 -22.59
N GLY A 28 3.30 -8.78 -22.38
CA GLY A 28 2.27 -9.17 -23.36
C GLY A 28 2.40 -8.45 -24.70
N ILE A 29 2.96 -7.22 -24.72
CA ILE A 29 3.23 -6.45 -25.94
C ILE A 29 4.71 -6.43 -26.35
N ALA A 30 5.55 -7.25 -25.74
CA ALA A 30 6.99 -7.27 -26.04
C ALA A 30 7.27 -7.56 -27.53
N SER A 31 6.50 -8.42 -28.17
CA SER A 31 6.62 -8.69 -29.60
C SER A 31 6.47 -7.43 -30.43
N LEU A 32 5.55 -6.55 -30.08
CA LEU A 32 5.36 -5.26 -30.75
C LEU A 32 6.56 -4.33 -30.52
N ALA A 33 7.10 -4.29 -29.32
CA ALA A 33 8.30 -3.51 -28.98
C ALA A 33 9.54 -4.01 -29.75
N TYR A 34 9.71 -5.33 -29.87
CA TYR A 34 10.79 -5.90 -30.67
C TYR A 34 10.64 -5.63 -32.17
N VAL A 35 9.44 -5.71 -32.72
CA VAL A 35 9.19 -5.31 -34.11
C VAL A 35 9.51 -3.82 -34.32
N LEU A 36 9.08 -2.97 -33.39
CA LEU A 36 9.39 -1.55 -33.44
C LEU A 36 10.91 -1.29 -33.38
N ARG A 37 11.62 -2.00 -32.54
CA ARG A 37 13.10 -1.94 -32.43
C ARG A 37 13.79 -2.24 -33.75
N GLU A 38 13.38 -3.32 -34.44
CA GLU A 38 13.95 -3.69 -35.73
C GLU A 38 13.60 -2.67 -36.81
N LEU A 39 12.35 -2.23 -36.87
CA LEU A 39 11.91 -1.18 -37.80
C LEU A 39 12.65 0.14 -37.57
N TYR A 40 12.88 0.51 -36.31
CA TYR A 40 13.65 1.70 -35.97
C TYR A 40 15.09 1.60 -36.50
N HIS A 41 15.75 0.47 -36.28
CA HIS A 41 17.10 0.21 -36.79
C HIS A 41 17.16 0.26 -38.32
N GLU A 42 16.23 -0.42 -39.01
CA GLU A 42 16.22 -0.50 -40.47
C GLU A 42 15.92 0.86 -41.15
N LEU A 43 14.97 1.60 -40.62
CA LEU A 43 14.52 2.85 -41.25
C LEU A 43 15.42 4.03 -40.91
N TYR A 44 15.87 4.14 -39.66
CA TYR A 44 16.64 5.30 -39.20
C TYR A 44 18.15 5.03 -39.17
N LYS A 45 18.60 3.79 -39.43
CA LYS A 45 20.00 3.37 -39.37
C LYS A 45 20.70 3.66 -38.05
N LYS A 46 19.91 3.72 -36.96
CA LYS A 46 20.38 3.95 -35.58
C LYS A 46 20.57 2.61 -34.85
N PRO A 47 21.33 2.57 -33.73
CA PRO A 47 21.48 1.36 -32.91
C PRO A 47 20.14 0.77 -32.47
N ARG A 48 20.10 -0.55 -32.26
CA ARG A 48 18.93 -1.24 -31.73
C ARG A 48 18.71 -0.88 -30.27
N PRO A 49 17.58 -0.25 -29.89
CA PRO A 49 17.28 0.04 -28.49
C PRO A 49 17.06 -1.25 -27.68
N ARG A 50 17.36 -1.21 -26.38
CA ARG A 50 16.96 -2.28 -25.45
C ARG A 50 15.45 -2.27 -25.27
N VAL A 51 14.86 -3.43 -24.98
CA VAL A 51 13.42 -3.55 -24.65
C VAL A 51 13.33 -3.97 -23.19
N GLU A 52 12.67 -3.17 -22.38
CA GLU A 52 12.50 -3.39 -20.94
C GLU A 52 11.03 -3.25 -20.56
N SER A 53 10.58 -4.00 -19.56
CA SER A 53 9.22 -3.87 -19.04
C SER A 53 9.21 -3.46 -17.57
N PHE A 54 8.31 -2.54 -17.23
CA PHE A 54 8.14 -2.10 -15.84
C PHE A 54 6.98 -2.78 -15.10
N HIS A 55 6.15 -3.56 -15.78
CA HIS A 55 5.11 -4.44 -15.27
C HIS A 55 3.99 -3.82 -14.42
N SER A 56 4.14 -2.61 -13.90
CA SER A 56 3.13 -1.98 -13.03
C SER A 56 3.46 -0.52 -12.70
N TYR A 57 2.51 0.22 -12.15
CA TYR A 57 2.74 1.55 -11.56
C TYR A 57 3.90 1.58 -10.53
N GLY A 58 4.02 0.53 -9.72
CA GLY A 58 5.15 0.39 -8.80
C GLY A 58 6.47 0.15 -9.51
N GLY A 59 6.44 -0.47 -10.68
CA GLY A 59 7.61 -0.70 -11.52
C GLY A 59 8.16 0.59 -12.13
N ILE A 60 7.31 1.52 -12.54
CA ILE A 60 7.74 2.83 -13.07
C ILE A 60 8.71 3.53 -12.10
N LYS A 61 8.41 3.50 -10.81
CA LYS A 61 9.24 4.15 -9.77
C LYS A 61 10.60 3.49 -9.55
N LYS A 62 10.80 2.29 -10.07
CA LYS A 62 12.07 1.53 -9.94
C LYS A 62 13.01 1.76 -11.11
N ILE A 63 12.50 2.31 -12.20
CA ILE A 63 13.31 2.61 -13.39
C ILE A 63 14.11 3.89 -13.12
N PRO A 64 15.43 3.90 -13.40
CA PRO A 64 16.20 5.13 -13.39
C PRO A 64 15.65 6.07 -14.47
N ILE A 65 15.52 7.36 -14.16
CA ILE A 65 15.03 8.37 -15.11
C ILE A 65 15.98 8.39 -16.32
N PRO A 66 15.50 8.03 -17.52
CA PRO A 66 16.33 8.07 -18.72
C PRO A 66 16.68 9.52 -19.09
N GLN A 67 17.73 9.71 -19.87
CA GLN A 67 17.98 11.01 -20.45
C GLN A 67 16.81 11.39 -21.36
N LYS A 68 16.35 12.63 -21.26
CA LYS A 68 15.24 13.13 -22.06
C LYS A 68 15.54 12.98 -23.56
N GLY A 69 14.65 12.34 -24.28
CA GLY A 69 14.82 12.07 -25.69
C GLY A 69 15.48 10.73 -26.03
N THR A 70 15.93 9.93 -25.05
CA THR A 70 16.57 8.63 -25.33
C THR A 70 15.67 7.43 -25.07
N SER A 71 14.43 7.66 -24.66
CA SER A 71 13.48 6.59 -24.37
C SER A 71 12.23 6.65 -25.26
N PHE A 72 11.54 5.52 -25.38
CA PHE A 72 10.22 5.43 -25.96
C PHE A 72 9.37 4.45 -25.14
N CYS A 73 8.20 4.88 -24.68
CA CYS A 73 7.34 4.04 -23.84
C CYS A 73 6.08 3.64 -24.57
N ILE A 74 5.73 2.36 -24.50
CA ILE A 74 4.51 1.79 -25.05
C ILE A 74 3.67 1.24 -23.92
N ILE A 75 2.49 1.80 -23.72
CA ILE A 75 1.50 1.33 -22.75
C ILE A 75 0.45 0.54 -23.51
N SER A 76 0.20 -0.69 -23.09
CA SER A 76 -0.71 -1.63 -23.77
C SER A 76 -2.15 -1.12 -23.76
N ALA A 77 -2.62 -0.76 -22.58
CA ALA A 77 -3.96 -0.25 -22.39
C ALA A 77 -4.06 0.54 -21.08
N SER A 78 -4.90 1.56 -21.07
CA SER A 78 -5.21 2.31 -19.86
C SER A 78 -6.64 2.84 -19.93
N SER A 79 -7.44 2.53 -18.93
CA SER A 79 -8.84 2.98 -18.87
C SER A 79 -8.98 4.49 -18.63
N SER A 80 -8.00 5.10 -17.95
CA SER A 80 -8.02 6.48 -17.48
C SER A 80 -6.89 7.34 -18.05
N MET A 81 -5.98 6.78 -18.82
CA MET A 81 -4.72 7.39 -19.27
C MET A 81 -3.78 7.81 -18.12
N ALA A 82 -4.07 7.38 -16.88
CA ALA A 82 -3.29 7.76 -15.69
C ALA A 82 -1.84 7.26 -15.80
N MET A 83 -1.61 6.03 -16.28
CA MET A 83 -0.27 5.47 -16.43
C MET A 83 0.60 6.29 -17.40
N GLN A 84 0.02 6.83 -18.47
CA GLN A 84 0.73 7.70 -19.40
C GLN A 84 1.09 9.04 -18.76
N ARG A 85 0.18 9.63 -17.96
CA ARG A 85 0.45 10.87 -17.22
C ARG A 85 1.54 10.66 -16.19
N ASP A 86 1.44 9.60 -15.39
CA ASP A 86 2.45 9.26 -14.38
C ASP A 86 3.83 9.00 -15.01
N TRP A 87 3.86 8.30 -16.14
CA TRP A 87 5.10 8.09 -16.89
C TRP A 87 5.73 9.42 -17.29
N ARG A 88 4.96 10.31 -17.92
CA ARG A 88 5.44 11.62 -18.39
C ARG A 88 5.96 12.50 -17.24
N GLU A 89 5.25 12.49 -16.12
CA GLU A 89 5.63 13.26 -14.94
C GLU A 89 6.92 12.72 -14.30
N LEU A 90 6.97 11.42 -14.07
CA LEU A 90 8.11 10.77 -13.39
C LEU A 90 9.38 10.75 -14.25
N MET A 91 9.25 10.45 -15.54
CA MET A 91 10.39 10.35 -16.47
C MET A 91 10.76 11.68 -17.12
N ARG A 92 9.94 12.73 -16.94
CA ARG A 92 10.16 14.07 -17.51
C ARG A 92 10.39 14.04 -19.03
N CYS A 93 9.73 13.12 -19.73
CA CYS A 93 9.89 12.89 -21.15
C CYS A 93 9.03 13.84 -22.02
N PHE A 94 9.30 13.90 -23.33
CA PHE A 94 8.43 14.59 -24.28
C PHE A 94 7.10 13.83 -24.45
N PRO A 95 6.00 14.52 -24.78
CA PRO A 95 4.74 13.86 -25.12
C PRO A 95 4.86 12.84 -26.27
N SER A 96 5.80 13.06 -27.18
CA SER A 96 6.11 12.16 -28.32
C SER A 96 6.90 10.90 -27.92
N GLU A 97 7.42 10.81 -26.68
CA GLU A 97 8.17 9.65 -26.19
C GLU A 97 7.29 8.57 -25.53
N VAL A 98 5.99 8.80 -25.42
CA VAL A 98 5.06 7.83 -24.85
C VAL A 98 3.80 7.69 -25.67
N ILE A 99 3.31 6.47 -25.79
CA ILE A 99 2.08 6.15 -26.50
C ILE A 99 1.29 5.09 -25.75
N THR A 100 -0.01 5.28 -25.64
CA THR A 100 -0.97 4.27 -25.17
C THR A 100 -1.63 3.63 -26.39
N LEU A 101 -1.70 2.31 -26.45
CA LEU A 101 -2.28 1.62 -27.60
C LEU A 101 -3.81 1.72 -27.58
N VAL A 102 -4.41 1.47 -26.41
CA VAL A 102 -5.87 1.36 -26.25
C VAL A 102 -6.35 2.11 -25.02
N THR A 103 -7.43 2.86 -25.16
CA THR A 103 -8.13 3.55 -24.06
C THR A 103 -9.62 3.68 -24.32
N PHE A 104 -10.35 4.28 -23.39
CA PHE A 104 -11.73 4.73 -23.63
C PHE A 104 -11.78 6.16 -24.15
N ARG A 105 -12.79 6.46 -24.99
CA ARG A 105 -12.99 7.79 -25.57
C ARG A 105 -13.31 8.86 -24.52
N ASN A 106 -13.92 8.48 -23.42
CA ASN A 106 -14.22 9.37 -22.30
C ASN A 106 -13.05 9.55 -21.31
N ALA A 107 -11.92 8.87 -21.53
CA ALA A 107 -10.73 9.10 -20.73
C ALA A 107 -10.11 10.45 -21.05
N GLN A 108 -9.58 11.13 -20.05
CA GLN A 108 -8.82 12.35 -20.23
C GLN A 108 -7.59 12.09 -21.12
N ASP A 109 -7.32 12.94 -22.11
CA ASP A 109 -6.24 12.80 -23.11
C ASP A 109 -6.37 11.55 -24.02
N SER A 110 -7.58 11.03 -24.21
CA SER A 110 -7.83 9.83 -25.02
C SER A 110 -7.40 9.97 -26.49
N GLU A 111 -7.31 11.19 -27.00
CA GLU A 111 -6.82 11.51 -28.35
C GLU A 111 -5.32 11.20 -28.54
N GLN A 112 -4.58 11.02 -27.45
CA GLN A 112 -3.16 10.64 -27.48
C GLN A 112 -2.95 9.11 -27.58
N ALA A 113 -4.02 8.32 -27.47
CA ALA A 113 -3.96 6.88 -27.69
C ALA A 113 -4.06 6.53 -29.19
N ILE A 114 -3.58 5.34 -29.56
CA ILE A 114 -3.74 4.85 -30.95
C ILE A 114 -5.21 4.55 -31.25
N TYR A 115 -5.90 3.95 -30.29
CA TYR A 115 -7.30 3.58 -30.43
C TYR A 115 -8.08 3.90 -29.16
N ALA A 116 -9.19 4.60 -29.31
CA ALA A 116 -10.10 4.93 -28.22
C ALA A 116 -11.47 4.28 -28.48
N PHE A 117 -11.89 3.38 -27.59
CA PHE A 117 -13.21 2.75 -27.64
C PHE A 117 -14.27 3.68 -27.04
N ASP A 118 -15.48 3.63 -27.59
CA ASP A 118 -16.62 4.20 -26.90
C ASP A 118 -16.90 3.40 -25.63
N SER A 119 -17.10 4.07 -24.51
CA SER A 119 -17.63 3.41 -23.33
C SER A 119 -19.04 2.94 -23.66
N VAL A 120 -19.25 1.64 -23.69
CA VAL A 120 -20.56 1.06 -23.94
C VAL A 120 -21.42 1.42 -22.72
N ASN A 121 -22.37 2.34 -22.91
CA ASN A 121 -23.51 2.44 -21.99
C ASN A 121 -24.23 1.10 -22.05
N SER A 122 -24.47 0.46 -20.93
CA SER A 122 -25.06 -0.85 -20.73
C SER A 122 -26.46 -1.06 -21.35
N ASN A 123 -26.95 -0.13 -22.15
CA ASN A 123 -28.24 -0.14 -22.83
C ASN A 123 -28.19 -0.41 -24.34
N SER A 124 -27.02 -0.68 -24.92
CA SER A 124 -26.98 -1.10 -26.33
C SER A 124 -27.06 -2.62 -26.40
N ASN A 125 -28.22 -3.14 -26.80
CA ASN A 125 -28.40 -4.51 -27.26
C ASN A 125 -27.50 -4.74 -28.49
N PHE A 126 -26.25 -5.10 -28.26
CA PHE A 126 -25.44 -5.71 -29.31
C PHE A 126 -25.96 -7.14 -29.48
N GLU A 127 -26.62 -7.40 -30.58
CA GLU A 127 -26.88 -8.77 -31.02
C GLU A 127 -25.55 -9.51 -31.03
N ASN A 128 -25.46 -10.59 -30.26
CA ASN A 128 -24.30 -11.47 -30.17
C ASN A 128 -23.92 -11.97 -31.57
N GLN A 129 -23.01 -11.28 -32.23
CA GLN A 129 -22.31 -11.87 -33.36
C GLN A 129 -21.40 -12.96 -32.80
N SER A 130 -21.78 -14.20 -33.04
CA SER A 130 -21.05 -15.38 -32.65
C SER A 130 -19.58 -15.29 -33.08
N GLY A 131 -18.69 -15.04 -32.10
CA GLY A 131 -17.25 -14.97 -32.31
C GLY A 131 -16.55 -13.71 -31.76
N LEU A 132 -17.27 -12.67 -31.34
CA LEU A 132 -16.69 -11.51 -30.64
C LEU A 132 -16.68 -11.80 -29.13
N ARG A 133 -15.50 -11.73 -28.51
CA ARG A 133 -15.34 -11.85 -27.07
C ARG A 133 -15.48 -10.48 -26.44
N ASP A 134 -16.25 -10.38 -25.37
CA ASP A 134 -16.39 -9.14 -24.62
C ASP A 134 -15.06 -8.77 -23.93
N LEU A 135 -14.67 -7.51 -24.09
CA LEU A 135 -13.51 -6.95 -23.42
C LEU A 135 -13.95 -6.37 -22.08
N ARG A 136 -13.38 -6.86 -21.00
CA ARG A 136 -13.58 -6.32 -19.66
C ARG A 136 -12.35 -5.55 -19.17
N ILE A 137 -12.57 -4.63 -18.26
CA ILE A 137 -11.49 -3.90 -17.60
C ILE A 137 -11.25 -4.53 -16.24
N VAL A 138 -10.02 -4.94 -16.02
CA VAL A 138 -9.55 -5.39 -14.70
C VAL A 138 -8.43 -4.45 -14.28
N GLY A 139 -8.72 -3.56 -13.34
CA GLY A 139 -7.83 -2.45 -12.99
C GLY A 139 -7.63 -1.49 -14.17
N GLU A 140 -6.41 -1.33 -14.64
CA GLU A 140 -6.05 -0.53 -15.81
C GLU A 140 -5.89 -1.35 -17.11
N SER A 141 -6.07 -2.67 -17.04
CA SER A 141 -5.84 -3.57 -18.16
C SER A 141 -7.13 -4.04 -18.79
N PHE A 142 -7.13 -4.20 -20.13
CA PHE A 142 -8.22 -4.82 -20.88
C PHE A 142 -7.98 -6.33 -20.94
N THR A 143 -8.98 -7.10 -20.53
CA THR A 143 -8.96 -8.56 -20.57
C THR A 143 -10.21 -9.07 -21.26
N HIS A 144 -10.19 -10.31 -21.78
CA HIS A 144 -11.40 -10.99 -22.26
C HIS A 144 -11.96 -11.91 -21.16
N GLU A 145 -13.19 -12.37 -21.32
CA GLU A 145 -13.93 -13.15 -20.31
C GLU A 145 -13.24 -14.43 -19.82
N ASP A 146 -12.36 -15.00 -20.63
CA ASP A 146 -11.71 -16.28 -20.33
C ASP A 146 -10.43 -16.16 -19.46
N VAL A 147 -10.21 -15.04 -18.78
CA VAL A 147 -9.07 -14.94 -17.83
C VAL A 147 -9.40 -15.83 -16.63
N PRO A 148 -8.64 -16.91 -16.39
CA PRO A 148 -8.92 -17.77 -15.26
C PRO A 148 -8.79 -17.00 -13.95
N LEU A 149 -9.86 -17.02 -13.15
CA LEU A 149 -9.84 -16.47 -11.80
C LEU A 149 -9.17 -17.45 -10.85
N LYS A 150 -8.22 -16.97 -10.07
CA LYS A 150 -7.68 -17.67 -8.93
C LYS A 150 -8.28 -17.10 -7.66
N SER A 151 -9.09 -17.91 -6.98
CA SER A 151 -9.66 -17.60 -5.69
C SER A 151 -8.74 -18.13 -4.59
N VAL A 152 -8.25 -17.27 -3.70
CA VAL A 152 -7.24 -17.62 -2.70
C VAL A 152 -7.81 -17.65 -1.29
N LEU A 153 -7.78 -18.83 -0.68
CA LEU A 153 -8.05 -19.00 0.74
C LEU A 153 -6.75 -18.77 1.53
N LEU A 154 -6.74 -17.74 2.37
CA LEU A 154 -5.55 -17.38 3.16
C LEU A 154 -5.17 -18.50 4.14
N ARG A 155 -3.91 -18.84 4.14
CA ARG A 155 -3.30 -19.71 5.14
C ARG A 155 -2.06 -19.04 5.71
N ALA A 156 -2.01 -18.88 7.02
CA ALA A 156 -0.79 -18.52 7.71
C ALA A 156 -0.58 -19.50 8.85
N SER A 157 0.67 -19.85 9.15
CA SER A 157 0.95 -20.71 10.27
C SER A 157 0.51 -20.04 11.57
N VAL A 158 -0.10 -20.79 12.48
CA VAL A 158 -0.56 -20.31 13.79
C VAL A 158 0.56 -19.58 14.56
N HIS A 159 1.79 -20.07 14.43
CA HIS A 159 2.96 -19.46 15.06
C HIS A 159 3.25 -18.05 14.54
N ARG A 160 3.18 -17.83 13.20
CA ARG A 160 3.39 -16.51 12.60
C ARG A 160 2.28 -15.54 12.97
N GLN A 161 1.05 -15.99 12.92
CA GLN A 161 -0.11 -15.18 13.29
C GLN A 161 -0.04 -14.74 14.74
N LYS A 162 0.28 -15.64 15.65
CA LYS A 162 0.51 -15.32 17.05
C LYS A 162 1.59 -14.26 17.22
N LYS A 163 2.75 -14.45 16.59
CA LYS A 163 3.85 -13.48 16.63
C LYS A 163 3.43 -12.10 16.14
N TRP A 164 2.69 -12.03 15.05
CA TRP A 164 2.25 -10.74 14.48
C TRP A 164 1.18 -10.07 15.34
N PHE A 165 0.24 -10.82 15.89
CA PHE A 165 -0.76 -10.28 16.80
C PHE A 165 -0.13 -9.71 18.07
N GLU A 166 0.83 -10.39 18.65
CA GLU A 166 1.56 -9.94 19.83
C GLU A 166 2.33 -8.63 19.61
N LEU A 167 2.62 -8.23 18.36
CA LEU A 167 3.31 -6.96 18.07
C LEU A 167 2.49 -5.75 18.54
N GLY A 168 1.18 -5.77 18.40
CA GLY A 168 0.30 -4.68 18.84
C GLY A 168 0.39 -4.44 20.35
N PRO A 169 0.06 -5.42 21.22
CA PRO A 169 0.19 -5.30 22.66
C PRO A 169 1.65 -5.12 23.12
N LYS A 170 2.59 -5.81 22.48
CA LYS A 170 4.03 -5.76 22.82
C LYS A 170 4.63 -4.37 22.63
N TYR A 171 4.19 -3.65 21.60
CA TYR A 171 4.69 -2.33 21.24
C TYR A 171 3.58 -1.29 21.27
N SER A 172 3.26 -0.77 22.44
CA SER A 172 2.25 0.29 22.62
C SER A 172 2.53 1.58 21.82
N CYS A 173 3.70 1.68 21.20
CA CYS A 173 4.11 2.77 20.34
C CYS A 173 3.62 2.64 18.87
N LEU A 174 3.06 1.49 18.47
CA LEU A 174 2.54 1.27 17.12
C LEU A 174 1.16 1.91 16.98
N LYS A 175 0.98 2.66 15.89
CA LYS A 175 -0.28 3.27 15.49
C LYS A 175 -0.48 3.12 13.99
N LEU A 176 -1.72 3.12 13.58
CA LEU A 176 -2.11 3.09 12.17
C LEU A 176 -2.37 4.50 11.69
N PHE A 177 -2.11 4.73 10.42
CA PHE A 177 -2.42 5.95 9.69
C PHE A 177 -2.15 7.24 10.46
N SER A 178 -1.13 7.96 10.08
CA SER A 178 -0.81 9.26 10.65
C SER A 178 -0.66 10.31 9.55
N LEU A 179 -1.35 11.43 9.71
CA LEU A 179 -1.11 12.63 8.91
C LEU A 179 0.06 13.40 9.51
N MET A 180 1.18 13.43 8.82
CA MET A 180 2.33 14.25 9.19
C MET A 180 2.29 15.57 8.40
N LYS A 181 2.15 16.69 9.09
CA LYS A 181 2.41 18.00 8.48
C LYS A 181 3.92 18.14 8.29
N ALA A 182 4.38 18.07 7.05
CA ALA A 182 5.75 18.44 6.70
C ALA A 182 5.72 19.87 6.14
N GLY A 183 5.98 20.86 6.98
CA GLY A 183 5.90 22.26 6.57
C GLY A 183 4.48 22.70 6.19
N GLU A 184 4.33 23.81 5.50
CA GLU A 184 3.03 24.37 5.12
C GLU A 184 2.38 23.70 3.88
N ILE A 185 3.05 22.79 3.19
CA ILE A 185 2.64 22.45 1.81
C ILE A 185 2.16 21.02 1.58
N LEU A 186 2.54 19.99 2.35
CA LEU A 186 2.10 18.61 2.10
C LEU A 186 2.02 17.77 3.38
N SER A 187 0.83 17.26 3.66
CA SER A 187 0.66 16.18 4.64
C SER A 187 1.21 14.87 4.08
N LYS A 188 2.30 14.38 4.66
CA LYS A 188 2.76 13.01 4.40
C LYS A 188 1.95 12.06 5.27
N THR A 189 1.37 11.05 4.65
CA THR A 189 0.69 9.96 5.34
C THR A 189 1.63 8.77 5.52
N ARG A 190 1.45 8.03 6.61
CA ARG A 190 2.17 6.79 6.87
C ARG A 190 1.17 5.71 7.25
N PRO A 191 1.24 4.52 6.63
CA PRO A 191 0.32 3.42 6.94
C PRO A 191 0.48 2.91 8.37
N ILE A 192 1.72 2.85 8.85
CA ILE A 192 2.04 2.66 10.27
C ILE A 192 2.93 3.79 10.74
N PHE A 193 2.66 4.24 11.96
CA PHE A 193 3.47 5.22 12.66
C PHE A 193 3.98 4.63 13.99
N VAL A 194 5.23 4.90 14.29
CA VAL A 194 5.82 4.55 15.59
C VAL A 194 6.08 5.83 16.37
N GLU A 195 5.47 5.94 17.54
CA GLU A 195 5.79 7.02 18.49
C GLU A 195 7.17 6.77 19.10
N GLY A 196 8.19 7.48 18.62
CA GLY A 196 9.58 7.27 19.03
C GLY A 196 9.81 7.47 20.52
N GLU A 197 9.17 8.44 21.17
CA GLU A 197 9.29 8.62 22.62
C GLU A 197 8.82 7.40 23.41
N LYS A 198 7.70 6.80 23.02
CA LYS A 198 7.20 5.57 23.63
C LYS A 198 8.08 4.36 23.33
N LEU A 199 8.62 4.29 22.10
CA LEU A 199 9.59 3.27 21.74
C LEU A 199 10.81 3.33 22.64
N LEU A 200 11.42 4.50 22.80
CA LEU A 200 12.60 4.71 23.62
C LEU A 200 12.33 4.43 25.12
N GLY A 201 11.09 4.63 25.56
CA GLY A 201 10.62 4.31 26.91
C GLY A 201 10.34 2.82 27.15
N CYS A 202 10.15 2.02 26.09
CA CYS A 202 9.77 0.61 26.19
C CYS A 202 10.92 -0.27 26.71
N ASP A 203 10.65 -1.11 27.71
CA ASP A 203 11.67 -1.98 28.32
C ASP A 203 12.24 -3.01 27.35
N ILE A 204 11.44 -3.49 26.40
CA ILE A 204 11.91 -4.39 25.34
C ILE A 204 12.98 -3.71 24.51
N PHE A 205 12.74 -2.44 24.12
CA PHE A 205 13.71 -1.67 23.37
C PHE A 205 14.97 -1.35 24.18
N LYS A 206 14.82 -0.99 25.46
CA LYS A 206 15.96 -0.80 26.37
C LYS A 206 16.83 -2.05 26.53
N ASN A 207 16.18 -3.22 26.61
CA ASN A 207 16.88 -4.50 26.66
C ASN A 207 17.60 -4.84 25.35
N PHE A 208 16.95 -4.56 24.21
CA PHE A 208 17.59 -4.65 22.90
C PHE A 208 18.82 -3.75 22.83
N LEU A 209 18.70 -2.46 23.19
CA LEU A 209 19.83 -1.51 23.21
C LEU A 209 20.96 -2.00 24.08
N LYS A 210 20.65 -2.43 25.32
CA LYS A 210 21.66 -2.95 26.25
C LYS A 210 22.42 -4.13 25.64
N LYS A 211 21.71 -5.08 25.07
CA LYS A 211 22.31 -6.26 24.43
C LYS A 211 23.19 -5.85 23.23
N GLU A 212 22.68 -5.00 22.35
CA GLU A 212 23.40 -4.57 21.14
C GLU A 212 24.68 -3.80 21.49
N ILE A 213 24.61 -2.86 22.43
CA ILE A 213 25.78 -2.09 22.86
C ILE A 213 26.85 -3.01 23.44
N MET A 214 26.46 -3.98 24.27
CA MET A 214 27.42 -4.87 24.92
C MET A 214 28.01 -5.93 23.99
N GLN A 215 27.25 -6.41 23.01
CA GLN A 215 27.65 -7.56 22.20
C GLN A 215 28.10 -7.20 20.77
N CYS A 216 27.61 -6.11 20.19
CA CYS A 216 27.75 -5.83 18.77
C CYS A 216 28.49 -4.52 18.48
N VAL A 217 28.50 -3.55 19.38
CA VAL A 217 29.20 -2.28 19.18
C VAL A 217 30.70 -2.47 19.40
N PRO A 218 31.56 -2.13 18.43
CA PRO A 218 33.02 -2.27 18.60
C PRO A 218 33.55 -1.39 19.72
N LEU A 219 34.49 -1.88 20.48
CA LEU A 219 35.17 -1.11 21.55
C LEU A 219 35.92 0.13 20.99
N SER A 220 36.31 0.09 19.73
CA SER A 220 36.98 1.22 19.03
C SER A 220 36.03 2.32 18.60
N VAL A 221 34.71 2.24 18.90
CA VAL A 221 33.74 3.26 18.52
C VAL A 221 34.15 4.64 19.03
N GLN A 222 34.18 5.65 18.14
CA GLN A 222 34.56 7.01 18.47
C GLN A 222 33.41 8.00 18.41
N ALA A 223 32.43 7.73 17.53
CA ALA A 223 31.31 8.63 17.32
C ALA A 223 30.03 7.85 17.04
N ILE A 224 28.92 8.49 17.37
CA ILE A 224 27.57 8.03 17.07
C ILE A 224 26.96 8.97 16.06
N VAL A 225 26.60 8.45 14.89
CA VAL A 225 25.91 9.21 13.84
C VAL A 225 24.42 8.92 13.91
N HIS A 226 23.58 9.93 13.96
CA HIS A 226 22.14 9.74 14.00
C HIS A 226 21.43 10.34 12.77
N GLN A 227 20.29 9.75 12.40
CA GLN A 227 19.37 10.33 11.43
C GLN A 227 18.78 11.65 11.98
N ASP A 228 18.49 12.62 11.10
CA ASP A 228 18.08 13.99 11.47
C ASP A 228 16.62 14.08 11.90
N ASP A 229 16.23 13.24 12.84
CA ASP A 229 14.94 13.31 13.52
C ASP A 229 15.14 13.31 15.04
N LYS A 230 14.14 13.88 15.73
CA LYS A 230 14.17 14.05 17.19
C LYS A 230 14.39 12.72 17.94
N ASP A 231 13.77 11.65 17.49
CA ASP A 231 13.80 10.36 18.17
C ASP A 231 15.14 9.64 17.97
N SER A 232 15.71 9.74 16.78
CA SER A 232 17.04 9.20 16.47
C SER A 232 18.15 9.97 17.21
N LYS A 233 18.02 11.31 17.35
CA LYS A 233 18.91 12.11 18.18
C LYS A 233 18.88 11.67 19.64
N LYS A 234 17.66 11.54 20.21
CA LYS A 234 17.49 11.07 21.61
C LYS A 234 18.03 9.66 21.79
N LEU A 235 17.87 8.79 20.80
CA LEU A 235 18.47 7.45 20.80
C LEU A 235 20.01 7.53 20.84
N ALA A 236 20.61 8.40 20.02
CA ALA A 236 22.06 8.60 20.02
C ALA A 236 22.58 9.08 21.37
N GLU A 237 21.87 10.00 22.02
CA GLU A 237 22.20 10.49 23.36
C GLU A 237 22.13 9.37 24.40
N ILE A 238 21.09 8.52 24.38
CA ILE A 238 20.97 7.33 25.25
C ILE A 238 22.14 6.37 25.03
N CYS A 239 22.49 6.10 23.77
CA CYS A 239 23.62 5.25 23.43
C CYS A 239 24.94 5.85 23.95
N ALA A 240 25.13 7.16 23.76
CA ALA A 240 26.33 7.89 24.21
C ALA A 240 26.51 7.79 25.73
N VAL A 241 25.46 7.98 26.51
CA VAL A 241 25.49 7.84 27.97
C VAL A 241 25.96 6.43 28.36
N ARG A 242 25.37 5.40 27.77
CA ARG A 242 25.73 4.00 28.10
C ARG A 242 27.15 3.62 27.69
N ILE A 243 27.63 4.13 26.54
CA ILE A 243 28.99 3.83 26.08
C ILE A 243 30.01 4.63 26.90
N ARG A 244 29.64 5.84 27.42
CA ARG A 244 30.51 6.64 28.29
C ARG A 244 30.76 6.00 29.65
N GLU A 245 29.87 5.13 30.12
CA GLU A 245 30.13 4.33 31.32
C GLU A 245 31.39 3.47 31.15
N GLU A 246 31.76 3.12 29.94
CA GLU A 246 32.92 2.29 29.58
C GLU A 246 34.07 3.09 28.92
N LYS A 247 33.80 4.30 28.39
CA LYS A 247 34.74 5.10 27.59
C LYS A 247 34.48 6.61 27.73
N GLU A 248 35.48 7.36 28.15
CA GLU A 248 35.37 8.77 28.54
C GLU A 248 34.90 9.74 27.45
N THR A 249 35.18 9.49 26.16
CA THR A 249 34.86 10.44 25.09
C THR A 249 34.15 9.77 23.90
N ILE A 250 32.89 10.12 23.68
CA ILE A 250 32.14 9.79 22.47
C ILE A 250 31.45 11.04 21.93
N THR A 251 31.59 11.28 20.64
CA THR A 251 30.97 12.39 19.92
C THR A 251 29.63 11.95 19.33
N VAL A 252 28.61 12.79 19.42
CA VAL A 252 27.32 12.58 18.74
C VAL A 252 27.25 13.53 17.55
N ILE A 253 26.99 13.00 16.35
CA ILE A 253 27.04 13.72 15.08
C ILE A 253 25.68 13.53 14.37
N SER A 254 25.10 14.60 13.84
CA SER A 254 23.93 14.49 12.99
C SER A 254 24.30 14.09 11.57
N ALA A 255 23.36 13.51 10.83
CA ALA A 255 23.57 13.19 9.42
C ALA A 255 23.84 14.47 8.60
N ASP A 256 23.18 15.58 8.91
CA ASP A 256 23.38 16.86 8.24
C ASP A 256 24.79 17.44 8.52
N ASP A 257 25.31 17.35 9.76
CA ASP A 257 26.68 17.75 10.09
C ASP A 257 27.70 16.90 9.35
N LEU A 258 27.42 15.62 9.16
CA LEU A 258 28.27 14.73 8.40
C LEU A 258 28.27 15.10 6.91
N GLU A 259 27.12 15.35 6.32
CA GLU A 259 26.98 15.72 4.90
C GLU A 259 27.66 17.07 4.60
N ASN A 260 27.64 18.00 5.55
CA ASN A 260 28.30 19.32 5.43
C ASN A 260 29.81 19.32 5.77
N ASN A 261 30.40 18.16 6.04
CA ASN A 261 31.81 18.03 6.48
C ASN A 261 32.18 18.90 7.68
N SER A 262 31.21 19.21 8.55
CA SER A 262 31.43 20.09 9.73
C SER A 262 31.99 19.34 10.95
N CYS A 263 32.24 18.04 10.82
CA CYS A 263 32.73 17.17 11.90
C CYS A 263 34.03 16.46 11.54
N HIS A 264 34.91 16.27 12.54
CA HIS A 264 36.12 15.48 12.38
C HIS A 264 35.85 14.03 12.78
N ILE A 265 36.05 13.09 11.84
CA ILE A 265 35.94 11.65 12.06
C ILE A 265 37.30 11.01 11.76
N ASP A 266 37.78 10.20 12.70
CA ASP A 266 38.97 9.37 12.48
C ASP A 266 38.61 8.25 11.47
N LYS A 267 39.41 8.11 10.43
CA LYS A 267 39.12 7.21 9.30
C LYS A 267 39.06 5.74 9.68
N GLU A 268 39.79 5.32 10.70
CA GLU A 268 40.00 3.91 11.05
C GLU A 268 39.16 3.44 12.24
N LYS A 269 38.76 4.34 13.13
CA LYS A 269 37.97 3.99 14.31
C LYS A 269 36.53 3.65 13.93
N ALA A 270 35.88 2.80 14.74
CA ALA A 270 34.50 2.38 14.47
C ALA A 270 33.47 3.52 14.65
N LEU A 271 32.37 3.42 13.92
CA LEU A 271 31.19 4.29 14.04
C LEU A 271 29.96 3.46 14.41
N LEU A 272 29.13 4.02 15.28
CA LEU A 272 27.77 3.57 15.56
C LEU A 272 26.79 4.48 14.81
N ILE A 273 26.00 3.94 13.89
CA ILE A 273 24.97 4.68 13.18
C ILE A 273 23.59 4.25 13.73
N VAL A 274 22.81 5.21 14.23
CA VAL A 274 21.54 4.92 14.90
C VAL A 274 20.36 5.57 14.20
N ALA A 275 19.25 4.83 14.15
CA ALA A 275 17.96 5.35 13.72
C ALA A 275 16.84 4.70 14.55
N ALA A 276 15.95 5.52 15.12
CA ALA A 276 14.83 5.01 15.91
C ALA A 276 13.81 4.32 15.01
N VAL A 277 13.40 4.96 13.93
CA VAL A 277 12.42 4.44 12.96
C VAL A 277 12.86 4.78 11.55
N ILE A 278 12.87 3.78 10.69
CA ILE A 278 13.16 3.96 9.26
C ILE A 278 12.04 3.37 8.38
N GLY A 279 11.90 3.91 7.18
CA GLY A 279 11.17 3.27 6.09
C GLY A 279 12.12 2.49 5.18
N ARG A 280 12.23 2.91 3.91
CA ARG A 280 13.19 2.35 2.94
C ARG A 280 14.66 2.62 3.28
N GLY A 281 14.94 3.43 4.29
CA GLY A 281 16.29 3.69 4.78
C GLY A 281 17.11 4.65 3.91
N THR A 282 16.48 5.52 3.13
CA THR A 282 17.17 6.46 2.22
C THR A 282 18.17 7.36 2.94
N LYS A 283 17.84 7.84 4.15
CA LYS A 283 18.78 8.64 4.97
C LYS A 283 19.99 7.84 5.44
N LEU A 284 19.81 6.57 5.81
CA LEU A 284 20.94 5.69 6.16
C LEU A 284 21.86 5.42 4.95
N LEU A 285 21.26 5.31 3.76
CA LEU A 285 22.04 5.19 2.52
C LEU A 285 22.78 6.48 2.19
N SER A 286 22.21 7.67 2.49
CA SER A 286 22.92 8.95 2.37
C SER A 286 24.11 8.99 3.30
N ILE A 287 23.92 8.73 4.60
CA ILE A 287 25.02 8.62 5.59
C ILE A 287 26.09 7.64 5.10
N SER A 288 25.69 6.48 4.57
CA SER A 288 26.66 5.48 4.07
C SER A 288 27.47 6.00 2.87
N ARG A 289 26.85 6.81 1.98
CA ARG A 289 27.54 7.45 0.85
C ARG A 289 28.51 8.52 1.32
N SER A 290 28.11 9.41 2.23
CA SER A 290 28.97 10.45 2.79
C SER A 290 30.19 9.86 3.51
N LEU A 291 30.03 8.69 4.12
CA LEU A 291 31.14 7.98 4.77
C LEU A 291 32.06 7.22 3.81
N ARG A 292 31.70 7.02 2.53
CA ARG A 292 32.41 6.12 1.63
C ARG A 292 33.87 6.48 1.45
N ASP A 293 34.13 7.76 1.23
CA ASP A 293 35.46 8.26 0.87
C ASP A 293 36.28 8.73 2.07
N ILE A 294 35.62 8.94 3.23
CA ILE A 294 36.24 9.53 4.41
C ILE A 294 36.46 8.54 5.55
N HIS A 295 35.86 7.36 5.50
CA HIS A 295 35.90 6.41 6.63
C HIS A 295 36.01 4.96 6.16
N ILE A 296 37.01 4.23 6.65
CA ILE A 296 37.31 2.83 6.34
C ILE A 296 37.11 1.89 7.54
N GLY A 297 36.90 2.44 8.74
CA GLY A 297 36.69 1.66 9.97
C GLY A 297 35.37 0.87 9.98
N ALA A 298 35.17 0.07 10.99
CA ALA A 298 33.95 -0.71 11.18
C ALA A 298 32.72 0.20 11.40
N ARG A 299 31.57 -0.18 10.83
CA ARG A 299 30.30 0.54 10.97
C ARG A 299 29.23 -0.39 11.51
N HIS A 300 28.63 -0.03 12.63
CA HIS A 300 27.49 -0.73 13.18
C HIS A 300 26.22 0.12 13.01
N TYR A 301 25.24 -0.40 12.27
CA TYR A 301 23.92 0.21 12.10
C TYR A 301 22.96 -0.40 13.11
N MET A 302 22.44 0.40 14.02
CA MET A 302 21.47 -0.01 15.03
C MET A 302 20.14 0.70 14.81
N ILE A 303 19.11 -0.06 14.51
CA ILE A 303 17.81 0.42 14.04
C ILE A 303 16.72 -0.14 14.96
N GLY A 304 15.83 0.72 15.46
CA GLY A 304 14.68 0.29 16.24
C GLY A 304 13.64 -0.41 15.36
N PHE A 305 12.88 0.34 14.60
CA PHE A 305 11.87 -0.18 13.69
C PHE A 305 12.20 0.11 12.22
N GLN A 306 12.04 -0.89 11.39
CA GLN A 306 12.00 -0.73 9.95
C GLN A 306 10.57 -0.99 9.46
N LEU A 307 9.93 0.02 8.85
CA LEU A 307 8.58 -0.05 8.31
C LEU A 307 8.63 0.14 6.81
N THR A 308 8.31 -0.90 6.04
CA THR A 308 8.39 -0.89 4.58
C THR A 308 7.07 -1.26 3.93
N GLU A 309 6.98 -1.02 2.64
CA GLU A 309 5.85 -1.44 1.83
C GLU A 309 5.97 -2.91 1.41
N SER A 310 7.22 -3.41 1.27
CA SER A 310 7.48 -4.78 0.83
C SER A 310 8.57 -5.45 1.68
N ILE A 311 8.54 -6.78 1.72
CA ILE A 311 9.59 -7.60 2.35
C ILE A 311 10.92 -7.39 1.60
N ASN A 312 10.84 -7.25 0.27
CA ASN A 312 12.00 -7.01 -0.57
C ASN A 312 12.73 -5.71 -0.20
N ASP A 313 12.01 -4.63 0.13
CA ASP A 313 12.61 -3.36 0.59
C ASP A 313 13.47 -3.57 1.85
N CYS A 314 13.04 -4.45 2.76
CA CYS A 314 13.81 -4.80 3.97
C CYS A 314 15.13 -5.48 3.63
N VAL A 315 15.12 -6.38 2.65
CA VAL A 315 16.32 -7.11 2.22
C VAL A 315 17.26 -6.19 1.43
N GLN A 316 16.70 -5.38 0.53
CA GLN A 316 17.48 -4.46 -0.30
C GLN A 316 18.26 -3.45 0.52
N LEU A 317 17.66 -2.88 1.59
CA LEU A 317 18.39 -1.96 2.46
C LEU A 317 19.66 -2.60 3.04
N LYS A 318 19.54 -3.81 3.58
CA LYS A 318 20.69 -4.55 4.15
C LYS A 318 21.79 -4.79 3.10
N ASN A 319 21.38 -5.19 1.90
CA ASN A 319 22.31 -5.43 0.80
C ASN A 319 22.99 -4.12 0.37
N ASN A 320 22.21 -3.05 0.17
CA ASN A 320 22.74 -1.76 -0.27
C ASN A 320 23.71 -1.16 0.75
N LEU A 321 23.44 -1.26 2.04
CA LEU A 321 24.37 -0.81 3.08
C LEU A 321 25.67 -1.60 3.07
N LYS A 322 25.62 -2.93 2.88
CA LYS A 322 26.80 -3.77 2.75
C LYS A 322 27.63 -3.47 1.50
N PHE A 323 26.97 -3.28 0.36
CA PHE A 323 27.63 -2.93 -0.90
C PHE A 323 28.26 -1.54 -0.91
N SER A 324 27.73 -0.61 -0.15
CA SER A 324 28.22 0.76 -0.14
C SER A 324 29.60 0.93 0.53
N ALA A 325 30.09 -0.09 1.20
CA ALA A 325 31.34 -0.02 1.97
C ALA A 325 32.29 -1.16 1.60
N ILE A 326 32.99 -0.99 0.48
CA ILE A 326 33.88 -2.02 -0.09
C ILE A 326 35.01 -2.43 0.87
N ASN A 327 35.45 -1.53 1.75
CA ASN A 327 36.60 -1.75 2.64
C ASN A 327 36.26 -1.71 4.14
N SER A 328 34.97 -1.62 4.53
CA SER A 328 34.57 -1.51 5.94
C SER A 328 33.77 -2.73 6.39
N ALA A 329 34.04 -3.22 7.61
CA ALA A 329 33.19 -4.22 8.23
C ALA A 329 31.83 -3.58 8.61
N ILE A 330 30.74 -4.09 8.04
CA ILE A 330 29.39 -3.59 8.31
C ILE A 330 28.59 -4.61 9.10
N ASN A 331 28.11 -4.21 10.26
CA ASN A 331 27.11 -4.92 11.04
C ASN A 331 25.78 -4.12 11.05
N ILE A 332 24.64 -4.82 10.95
CA ILE A 332 23.31 -4.22 10.90
C ILE A 332 22.38 -4.97 11.84
N SER A 333 21.95 -4.31 12.89
CA SER A 333 20.98 -4.81 13.85
C SER A 333 19.68 -4.02 13.73
N ILE A 334 18.59 -4.73 13.50
CA ILE A 334 17.24 -4.17 13.41
C ILE A 334 16.38 -4.92 14.43
N MET A 335 15.75 -4.20 15.36
CA MET A 335 14.91 -4.83 16.37
C MET A 335 13.67 -5.49 15.76
N GLU A 336 12.92 -4.72 14.97
CA GLU A 336 11.74 -5.22 14.26
C GLU A 336 11.69 -4.67 12.84
N SER A 337 11.26 -5.52 11.90
CA SER A 337 11.08 -5.15 10.50
C SER A 337 9.72 -5.62 10.02
N LEU A 338 8.87 -4.69 9.59
CA LEU A 338 7.47 -4.92 9.21
C LEU A 338 7.22 -4.40 7.79
N ALA A 339 6.64 -5.27 6.96
CA ALA A 339 6.21 -4.94 5.60
C ALA A 339 4.69 -5.07 5.52
N ILE A 340 3.96 -3.95 5.51
CA ILE A 340 2.49 -3.94 5.57
C ILE A 340 1.82 -3.41 4.31
N GLY A 341 2.57 -3.00 3.31
CA GLY A 341 2.02 -2.40 2.10
C GLY A 341 1.44 -0.99 2.32
N ARG A 342 0.80 -0.45 1.29
CA ARG A 342 0.14 0.89 1.31
C ARG A 342 -1.37 0.82 1.51
N THR A 343 -1.98 -0.32 1.34
CA THR A 343 -3.43 -0.47 1.25
C THR A 343 -4.17 0.08 2.46
N VAL A 344 -3.61 -0.11 3.65
CA VAL A 344 -4.18 0.42 4.90
C VAL A 344 -4.26 1.95 4.87
N GLU A 345 -3.20 2.60 4.38
CA GLU A 345 -3.17 4.07 4.23
C GLU A 345 -4.26 4.56 3.27
N ASP A 346 -4.37 3.94 2.09
CA ASP A 346 -5.35 4.34 1.07
C ASP A 346 -6.78 4.17 1.56
N THR A 347 -7.05 3.17 2.38
CA THR A 347 -8.37 2.94 2.98
C THR A 347 -8.77 4.07 3.93
N TYR A 348 -7.87 4.51 4.79
CA TYR A 348 -8.14 5.63 5.71
C TYR A 348 -8.22 6.98 5.00
N LYS A 349 -7.45 7.20 3.93
CA LYS A 349 -7.59 8.38 3.08
C LYS A 349 -8.96 8.42 2.40
N SER A 350 -9.42 7.30 1.87
CA SER A 350 -10.74 7.18 1.25
C SER A 350 -11.85 7.46 2.25
N GLU A 351 -11.73 6.95 3.48
CA GLU A 351 -12.66 7.21 4.58
C GLU A 351 -12.69 8.70 4.92
N LEU A 352 -11.53 9.31 5.14
CA LEU A 352 -11.42 10.73 5.46
C LEU A 352 -12.02 11.61 4.35
N ASN A 353 -11.68 11.34 3.10
CA ASN A 353 -12.21 12.09 1.97
C ASN A 353 -13.74 11.93 1.83
N PHE A 354 -14.26 10.73 2.06
CA PHE A 354 -15.69 10.47 1.97
C PHE A 354 -16.49 11.27 3.01
N PHE A 355 -16.02 11.27 4.27
CA PHE A 355 -16.71 11.94 5.35
C PHE A 355 -16.47 13.47 5.37
N SER A 356 -15.27 13.94 5.03
CA SER A 356 -14.95 15.37 5.02
C SER A 356 -15.68 16.18 3.95
N GLY A 357 -16.22 15.54 2.91
CA GLY A 357 -16.94 16.19 1.82
C GLY A 357 -18.45 16.34 2.00
N ARG A 358 -19.03 15.94 3.16
CA ARG A 358 -20.48 15.84 3.35
C ARG A 358 -20.95 16.52 4.63
N GLU A 359 -21.46 17.75 4.48
CA GLU A 359 -21.97 18.55 5.62
C GLU A 359 -23.15 17.91 6.38
N GLY A 360 -23.95 17.04 5.74
CA GLY A 360 -25.10 16.36 6.38
C GLY A 360 -24.73 15.21 7.32
N LEU A 361 -23.46 14.78 7.40
CA LEU A 361 -22.99 13.71 8.29
C LEU A 361 -22.58 14.20 9.68
N VAL A 362 -22.53 15.51 9.90
CA VAL A 362 -22.15 16.16 11.16
C VAL A 362 -23.13 15.83 12.30
N SER A 363 -24.34 15.37 12.01
CA SER A 363 -25.32 14.96 13.03
C SER A 363 -24.97 13.65 13.77
N PHE A 364 -23.92 12.95 13.37
CA PHE A 364 -23.47 11.70 13.99
C PHE A 364 -22.23 11.96 14.87
N SER A 365 -22.41 12.12 16.17
CA SER A 365 -21.33 12.44 17.13
C SER A 365 -20.15 11.48 17.07
N HIS A 366 -20.37 10.23 16.64
CA HIS A 366 -19.30 9.22 16.49
C HIS A 366 -18.45 9.44 15.25
N LEU A 367 -19.03 9.97 14.16
CA LEU A 367 -18.29 10.26 12.93
C LEU A 367 -17.46 11.54 13.06
N GLU A 368 -17.93 12.54 13.80
CA GLU A 368 -17.12 13.73 14.11
C GLU A 368 -15.83 13.34 14.84
N ASN A 369 -15.95 12.57 15.92
CA ASN A 369 -14.79 12.06 16.64
C ASN A 369 -13.85 11.24 15.73
N ARG A 370 -14.43 10.44 14.82
CA ARG A 370 -13.66 9.64 13.87
C ARG A 370 -12.93 10.49 12.85
N ILE A 371 -13.56 11.51 12.29
CA ILE A 371 -12.94 12.48 11.37
C ILE A 371 -11.80 13.21 12.08
N ASP A 372 -12.04 13.67 13.30
CA ASP A 372 -11.04 14.34 14.11
C ASP A 372 -9.82 13.46 14.40
N GLU A 373 -10.04 12.18 14.73
CA GLU A 373 -8.95 11.21 14.91
C GLU A 373 -8.12 11.03 13.63
N LEU A 374 -8.79 10.89 12.48
CA LEU A 374 -8.13 10.73 11.19
C LEU A 374 -7.38 12.00 10.75
N GLN A 375 -7.87 13.18 11.12
CA GLN A 375 -7.21 14.46 10.83
C GLN A 375 -6.06 14.77 11.78
N GLN A 376 -6.05 14.18 12.96
CA GLN A 376 -5.00 14.43 13.96
C GLN A 376 -3.67 13.73 13.57
N LYS A 377 -2.56 14.39 13.92
CA LYS A 377 -1.20 13.84 13.72
C LYS A 377 -0.90 12.59 14.54
N LYS A 378 -1.78 12.23 15.49
CA LYS A 378 -1.51 11.19 16.49
C LYS A 378 -1.66 9.77 15.95
N GLY A 379 -2.29 9.60 14.79
CA GLY A 379 -2.63 8.27 14.23
C GLY A 379 -3.71 7.52 15.02
N VAL A 380 -4.28 6.52 14.39
CA VAL A 380 -5.33 5.66 14.96
C VAL A 380 -4.69 4.67 15.93
N LYS A 381 -5.06 4.72 17.19
CA LYS A 381 -4.55 3.83 18.25
C LYS A 381 -5.57 2.80 18.66
N GLU A 382 -6.83 3.20 18.72
CA GLU A 382 -8.00 2.41 19.09
C GLU A 382 -9.08 2.64 18.04
N ASN A 383 -10.10 1.79 17.98
CA ASN A 383 -11.22 1.94 17.04
C ASN A 383 -10.75 2.01 15.57
N ALA A 384 -9.98 1.02 15.15
CA ALA A 384 -9.43 0.99 13.79
C ALA A 384 -10.50 0.98 12.69
N PHE A 385 -11.76 0.65 13.01
CA PHE A 385 -12.85 0.42 12.08
C PHE A 385 -14.03 1.37 12.30
N LEU A 386 -14.97 1.37 11.36
CA LEU A 386 -16.26 2.01 11.52
C LEU A 386 -17.03 1.39 12.70
N PRO A 387 -17.98 2.13 13.30
CA PRO A 387 -18.73 1.64 14.45
C PRO A 387 -19.42 0.31 14.19
N ALA A 388 -19.55 -0.51 15.23
CA ALA A 388 -20.38 -1.70 15.20
C ALA A 388 -21.87 -1.31 15.09
N THR A 389 -22.66 -2.16 14.46
CA THR A 389 -24.11 -1.92 14.34
C THR A 389 -24.90 -2.34 15.58
N LEU A 390 -24.29 -3.05 16.50
CA LEU A 390 -24.91 -3.45 17.76
C LEU A 390 -25.17 -2.25 18.67
N GLN A 391 -26.40 -2.08 19.14
CA GLN A 391 -26.81 -0.97 20.00
C GLN A 391 -26.04 -0.90 21.32
N SER A 392 -25.54 -2.02 21.83
CA SER A 392 -24.79 -2.13 23.09
C SER A 392 -23.28 -1.86 22.94
N GLU A 393 -22.75 -1.91 21.72
CA GLU A 393 -21.31 -1.84 21.47
C GLU A 393 -21.02 -0.80 20.38
N ARG A 394 -20.22 0.23 20.72
CA ARG A 394 -19.85 1.28 19.76
C ARG A 394 -18.75 0.85 18.81
N ASN A 395 -17.88 -0.05 19.26
CA ASN A 395 -16.70 -0.48 18.54
C ASN A 395 -16.77 -1.96 18.20
N LEU A 396 -16.21 -2.33 17.06
CA LEU A 396 -16.01 -3.72 16.73
C LEU A 396 -15.01 -4.33 17.72
N LYS A 397 -15.40 -5.43 18.39
CA LYS A 397 -14.56 -6.13 19.35
C LYS A 397 -14.26 -7.54 18.90
N LEU A 398 -12.99 -7.94 19.03
CA LEU A 398 -12.58 -9.34 18.86
C LEU A 398 -13.26 -10.21 19.91
N ARG A 399 -13.80 -11.35 19.52
CA ARG A 399 -14.59 -12.21 20.41
C ARG A 399 -13.73 -13.14 21.25
N LYS A 400 -14.19 -13.41 22.46
CA LYS A 400 -13.54 -14.27 23.44
C LYS A 400 -13.41 -15.72 22.96
N ASP A 401 -14.43 -16.24 22.27
CA ASP A 401 -14.49 -17.63 21.82
C ASP A 401 -13.66 -17.89 20.55
N PHE A 402 -12.96 -16.88 20.09
CA PHE A 402 -12.09 -16.99 18.93
C PHE A 402 -10.77 -17.68 19.34
N ALA A 403 -10.73 -18.99 19.19
CA ALA A 403 -9.61 -19.86 19.60
C ALA A 403 -8.26 -19.56 18.91
N PHE A 404 -8.26 -18.67 17.93
CA PHE A 404 -7.12 -18.37 17.08
C PHE A 404 -6.03 -17.56 17.79
N TRP A 405 -6.41 -16.71 18.71
CA TRP A 405 -5.53 -15.85 19.48
C TRP A 405 -5.33 -16.43 20.88
N LYS A 406 -4.47 -17.38 21.01
CA LYS A 406 -4.10 -17.95 22.32
C LYS A 406 -3.21 -16.99 23.14
N ALA A 407 -3.15 -15.71 22.79
CA ALA A 407 -2.50 -14.69 23.58
C ALA A 407 -3.41 -14.26 24.74
N ASP A 408 -2.85 -13.57 25.70
CA ASP A 408 -3.57 -13.01 26.83
C ASP A 408 -4.68 -12.08 26.31
N TYR A 409 -5.90 -12.62 26.17
CA TYR A 409 -7.07 -11.89 25.71
C TYR A 409 -7.64 -11.12 26.88
N ASP A 410 -7.60 -9.81 26.78
CA ASP A 410 -8.27 -8.89 27.70
C ASP A 410 -9.54 -8.35 27.03
N GLU A 411 -10.70 -8.73 27.56
CA GLU A 411 -12.01 -8.33 27.05
C GLU A 411 -12.25 -6.80 27.12
N GLY A 412 -11.52 -6.11 28.00
CA GLY A 412 -11.55 -4.65 28.15
C GLY A 412 -10.71 -3.90 27.14
N SER A 413 -9.78 -4.57 26.47
CA SER A 413 -8.84 -3.96 25.54
C SER A 413 -9.37 -3.91 24.12
N ASP A 414 -9.05 -2.83 23.39
CA ASP A 414 -9.30 -2.73 21.96
C ASP A 414 -8.19 -3.45 21.18
N HIS A 415 -8.54 -4.54 20.52
CA HIS A 415 -7.64 -5.33 19.69
C HIS A 415 -7.68 -4.97 18.20
N SER A 416 -8.50 -4.00 17.79
CA SER A 416 -8.75 -3.68 16.37
C SER A 416 -7.48 -3.36 15.58
N VAL A 417 -6.57 -2.57 16.16
CA VAL A 417 -5.28 -2.22 15.55
C VAL A 417 -4.38 -3.45 15.41
N ALA A 418 -4.32 -4.30 16.43
CA ALA A 418 -3.50 -5.52 16.39
C ALA A 418 -4.00 -6.52 15.34
N VAL A 419 -5.32 -6.66 15.20
CA VAL A 419 -5.94 -7.53 14.19
C VAL A 419 -5.69 -6.97 12.79
N LEU A 420 -5.88 -5.66 12.58
CA LEU A 420 -5.62 -5.04 11.27
C LEU A 420 -4.15 -5.17 10.86
N LEU A 421 -3.24 -4.94 11.80
CA LEU A 421 -1.81 -5.13 11.57
C LEU A 421 -1.50 -6.59 11.18
N THR A 422 -2.09 -7.55 11.89
CA THR A 422 -1.92 -8.97 11.61
C THR A 422 -2.47 -9.35 10.24
N ALA A 423 -3.67 -8.89 9.88
CA ALA A 423 -4.27 -9.12 8.57
C ALA A 423 -3.40 -8.52 7.45
N ALA A 424 -2.90 -7.29 7.63
CA ALA A 424 -2.01 -6.64 6.67
C ALA A 424 -0.71 -7.43 6.45
N LEU A 425 -0.11 -7.94 7.53
CA LEU A 425 1.11 -8.76 7.47
C LEU A 425 0.86 -10.12 6.81
N ILE A 426 -0.29 -10.76 7.08
CA ILE A 426 -0.69 -12.03 6.43
C ILE A 426 -0.85 -11.81 4.93
N LEU A 427 -1.60 -10.80 4.53
CA LEU A 427 -1.85 -10.48 3.13
C LEU A 427 -0.55 -10.12 2.40
N GLN A 428 0.29 -9.28 3.00
CA GLN A 428 1.57 -8.90 2.40
C GLN A 428 2.51 -10.10 2.25
N HIS A 429 2.51 -10.99 3.23
CA HIS A 429 3.26 -12.24 3.14
C HIS A 429 2.72 -13.14 2.02
N ALA A 430 1.40 -13.28 1.87
CA ALA A 430 0.79 -14.06 0.80
C ALA A 430 1.09 -13.48 -0.60
N ARG A 431 1.27 -12.17 -0.73
CA ARG A 431 1.65 -11.49 -1.98
C ARG A 431 3.10 -11.74 -2.39
N GLU A 432 4.01 -11.80 -1.41
CA GLU A 432 5.46 -11.81 -1.68
C GLU A 432 6.12 -13.17 -1.47
N PHE A 433 5.36 -14.18 -1.06
CA PHE A 433 5.92 -15.46 -0.67
C PHE A 433 6.58 -16.20 -1.84
N ASN A 434 7.73 -16.81 -1.60
CA ASN A 434 8.56 -17.46 -2.60
C ASN A 434 8.00 -18.83 -3.04
N LYS A 435 8.36 -19.24 -4.25
CA LYS A 435 7.97 -20.39 -5.07
C LYS A 435 7.98 -21.79 -4.42
N PHE A 436 8.26 -21.94 -3.14
CA PHE A 436 8.42 -23.24 -2.47
C PHE A 436 7.27 -23.63 -1.54
N GLU A 437 6.31 -22.75 -1.27
CA GLU A 437 5.05 -23.11 -0.61
C GLU A 437 3.92 -23.12 -1.66
N ASP A 438 2.93 -23.94 -1.42
CA ASP A 438 1.78 -24.25 -2.28
C ASP A 438 1.24 -23.00 -3.00
N ASP A 439 1.35 -22.97 -4.31
CA ASP A 439 0.96 -21.85 -5.20
C ASP A 439 -0.53 -21.46 -5.03
N ASN A 440 -1.36 -22.38 -4.49
CA ASN A 440 -2.79 -22.16 -4.25
C ASN A 440 -3.10 -21.08 -3.20
N HIS A 441 -2.13 -20.73 -2.36
CA HIS A 441 -2.30 -19.73 -1.28
C HIS A 441 -1.58 -18.40 -1.55
N ARG A 442 -1.07 -18.22 -2.76
CA ARG A 442 -0.35 -17.02 -3.17
C ARG A 442 -1.27 -15.99 -3.78
N LEU A 443 -1.27 -14.76 -3.23
CA LEU A 443 -2.00 -13.59 -3.74
C LEU A 443 -1.28 -12.85 -4.88
N ALA A 444 -0.15 -13.33 -5.36
CA ALA A 444 0.51 -12.72 -6.50
C ALA A 444 -0.16 -13.19 -7.79
N SER A 445 -0.54 -12.23 -8.64
CA SER A 445 -1.00 -12.52 -9.99
C SER A 445 0.18 -12.86 -10.90
N ASP A 446 0.07 -13.93 -11.66
CA ASP A 446 0.84 -14.07 -12.88
C ASP A 446 0.20 -13.21 -13.99
N THR A 447 0.93 -12.90 -15.04
CA THR A 447 0.63 -11.87 -16.05
C THR A 447 -0.76 -12.01 -16.73
N PHE A 448 -1.42 -13.15 -16.59
CA PHE A 448 -2.69 -13.49 -17.26
C PHE A 448 -3.75 -14.07 -16.32
N GLN A 449 -3.60 -13.93 -15.02
CA GLN A 449 -4.53 -14.49 -14.05
C GLN A 449 -5.00 -13.43 -13.07
N GLN A 450 -6.31 -13.24 -12.96
CA GLN A 450 -6.87 -12.44 -11.88
C GLN A 450 -6.81 -13.24 -10.57
N VAL A 451 -6.31 -12.61 -9.51
CA VAL A 451 -6.23 -13.23 -8.18
C VAL A 451 -7.07 -12.44 -7.21
N VAL A 452 -8.04 -13.10 -6.58
CA VAL A 452 -8.93 -12.51 -5.59
C VAL A 452 -8.87 -13.30 -4.28
N LEU A 453 -9.27 -12.66 -3.21
CA LEU A 453 -9.54 -13.35 -1.94
C LEU A 453 -10.78 -14.23 -2.09
N ASP A 454 -10.68 -15.50 -1.71
CA ASP A 454 -11.87 -16.35 -1.68
C ASP A 454 -12.89 -15.77 -0.68
N PRO A 455 -14.17 -15.66 -1.07
CA PRO A 455 -15.24 -15.19 -0.18
C PRO A 455 -15.29 -15.92 1.18
N GLU A 456 -14.88 -17.19 1.23
CA GLU A 456 -14.79 -17.97 2.47
C GLU A 456 -13.88 -17.33 3.53
N ASN A 457 -12.90 -16.50 3.13
CA ASN A 457 -12.06 -15.79 4.09
C ASN A 457 -12.88 -14.89 5.03
N PHE A 458 -14.04 -14.39 4.59
CA PHE A 458 -14.91 -13.52 5.37
C PHE A 458 -15.88 -14.28 6.29
N THR A 459 -16.15 -15.55 6.03
CA THR A 459 -17.06 -16.37 6.83
C THR A 459 -16.36 -17.36 7.74
N ARG A 460 -15.12 -17.71 7.40
CA ARG A 460 -14.35 -18.74 8.08
C ARG A 460 -14.25 -18.53 9.58
N TYR A 461 -14.18 -17.29 10.00
CA TYR A 461 -14.02 -16.91 11.41
C TYR A 461 -15.25 -16.24 11.98
N ASN A 462 -16.17 -15.78 11.15
CA ASN A 462 -17.43 -15.12 11.53
C ASN A 462 -17.26 -14.07 12.64
N ASP A 463 -16.24 -13.24 12.53
CA ASP A 463 -15.85 -12.18 13.47
C ASP A 463 -15.71 -10.85 12.73
N GLY A 464 -16.46 -9.83 13.17
CA GLY A 464 -16.54 -8.54 12.49
C GLY A 464 -15.22 -7.78 12.44
N VAL A 465 -14.38 -7.92 13.47
CA VAL A 465 -13.06 -7.28 13.49
C VAL A 465 -12.15 -7.87 12.43
N ILE A 466 -12.20 -9.18 12.22
CA ILE A 466 -11.40 -9.85 11.20
C ILE A 466 -11.91 -9.53 9.80
N GLN A 467 -13.24 -9.53 9.61
CA GLN A 467 -13.86 -9.13 8.36
C GLN A 467 -13.45 -7.70 7.97
N ALA A 468 -13.57 -6.75 8.89
CA ALA A 468 -13.16 -5.37 8.70
C ALA A 468 -11.65 -5.23 8.40
N ALA A 469 -10.81 -5.98 9.11
CA ALA A 469 -9.37 -5.98 8.90
C ALA A 469 -8.99 -6.49 7.51
N LEU A 470 -9.62 -7.56 7.02
CA LEU A 470 -9.41 -8.07 5.68
C LEU A 470 -9.85 -7.05 4.62
N LEU A 471 -11.02 -6.43 4.77
CA LEU A 471 -11.50 -5.39 3.86
C LEU A 471 -10.52 -4.21 3.77
N ARG A 472 -9.96 -3.78 4.89
CA ARG A 472 -9.06 -2.63 4.93
C ARG A 472 -7.63 -2.96 4.48
N ALA A 473 -7.17 -4.18 4.64
CA ALA A 473 -5.81 -4.59 4.31
C ALA A 473 -5.67 -5.21 2.91
N ALA A 474 -6.76 -5.68 2.30
CA ALA A 474 -6.76 -6.21 0.95
C ALA A 474 -6.58 -5.13 -0.12
N HIS A 475 -5.95 -5.44 -1.24
CA HIS A 475 -5.95 -4.56 -2.42
C HIS A 475 -7.34 -4.55 -3.07
N PRO A 476 -7.76 -3.43 -3.69
CA PRO A 476 -9.04 -3.39 -4.42
C PRO A 476 -9.14 -4.48 -5.49
N SER A 477 -8.04 -4.84 -6.16
CA SER A 477 -8.01 -5.93 -7.14
C SER A 477 -8.22 -7.31 -6.51
N GLU A 478 -7.90 -7.50 -5.23
CA GLU A 478 -8.12 -8.74 -4.49
C GLU A 478 -9.57 -8.90 -3.99
N LEU A 479 -10.36 -7.81 -4.06
CA LEU A 479 -11.76 -7.73 -3.70
C LEU A 479 -12.67 -7.45 -4.92
N ASP A 480 -12.12 -7.57 -6.13
CA ASP A 480 -12.85 -7.33 -7.38
C ASP A 480 -13.44 -8.65 -7.91
N TYR A 481 -14.68 -8.92 -7.55
CA TYR A 481 -15.42 -10.08 -8.01
C TYR A 481 -16.28 -9.78 -9.25
N SER A 482 -16.22 -8.57 -9.82
CA SER A 482 -17.10 -8.12 -10.90
C SER A 482 -16.92 -8.88 -12.22
N SER A 483 -15.79 -9.54 -12.42
CA SER A 483 -15.48 -10.27 -13.66
C SER A 483 -15.94 -11.73 -13.65
N HIS A 484 -16.37 -12.29 -12.50
CA HIS A 484 -16.76 -13.70 -12.38
C HIS A 484 -18.05 -13.87 -11.59
N GLU A 485 -19.11 -14.16 -12.31
CA GLU A 485 -20.48 -14.25 -11.75
C GLU A 485 -20.60 -15.25 -10.59
N GLU A 486 -20.00 -16.45 -10.71
CA GLU A 486 -20.09 -17.47 -9.67
C GLU A 486 -19.46 -17.03 -8.34
N VAL A 487 -18.26 -16.45 -8.39
CA VAL A 487 -17.57 -15.98 -7.17
C VAL A 487 -18.22 -14.72 -6.62
N SER A 488 -18.71 -13.84 -7.50
CA SER A 488 -19.51 -12.67 -7.12
C SER A 488 -20.79 -13.09 -6.39
N ARG A 489 -21.49 -14.08 -6.91
CA ARG A 489 -22.70 -14.62 -6.28
C ARG A 489 -22.42 -15.17 -4.88
N ARG A 490 -21.35 -15.95 -4.73
CA ARG A 490 -20.91 -16.44 -3.41
C ARG A 490 -20.61 -15.30 -2.45
N MET A 491 -19.90 -14.26 -2.90
CA MET A 491 -19.63 -13.08 -2.08
C MET A 491 -20.91 -12.33 -1.74
N THR A 492 -21.82 -12.18 -2.68
CA THR A 492 -23.12 -11.51 -2.46
C THR A 492 -23.99 -12.26 -1.46
N ASP A 493 -24.01 -13.59 -1.50
CA ASP A 493 -24.76 -14.40 -0.51
C ASP A 493 -24.19 -14.21 0.91
N ILE A 494 -22.87 -14.08 1.05
CA ILE A 494 -22.22 -13.75 2.32
C ILE A 494 -22.64 -12.34 2.78
N LEU A 495 -22.58 -11.36 1.88
CA LEU A 495 -22.99 -9.99 2.17
C LEU A 495 -24.46 -9.92 2.59
N SER A 496 -25.37 -10.58 1.85
CA SER A 496 -26.79 -10.68 2.21
C SER A 496 -26.97 -11.24 3.61
N GLY A 497 -26.22 -12.28 3.96
CA GLY A 497 -26.22 -12.84 5.33
C GLY A 497 -25.78 -11.82 6.39
N VAL A 498 -24.68 -11.12 6.14
CA VAL A 498 -24.14 -10.10 7.04
C VAL A 498 -25.14 -8.93 7.19
N PHE A 499 -25.71 -8.44 6.10
CA PHE A 499 -26.67 -7.32 6.12
C PHE A 499 -27.98 -7.69 6.85
N ARG A 500 -28.53 -8.90 6.61
CA ARG A 500 -29.72 -9.39 7.34
C ARG A 500 -29.48 -9.55 8.84
N MET A 501 -28.24 -9.78 9.24
CA MET A 501 -27.85 -9.95 10.64
C MET A 501 -27.32 -8.64 11.27
N ASN A 502 -27.59 -7.46 10.69
CA ASN A 502 -27.05 -6.17 11.12
C ASN A 502 -27.29 -5.83 12.61
N SER A 503 -28.35 -6.35 13.20
CA SER A 503 -28.69 -6.21 14.64
C SER A 503 -28.09 -7.31 15.53
N ARG A 504 -27.30 -8.23 14.97
CA ARG A 504 -26.66 -9.35 15.66
C ARG A 504 -25.15 -9.32 15.49
N GLN A 505 -24.47 -10.09 16.30
CA GLN A 505 -23.00 -10.21 16.25
C GLN A 505 -22.45 -10.59 14.87
N GLN A 506 -23.16 -11.43 14.11
CA GLN A 506 -22.74 -11.87 12.78
C GLN A 506 -22.74 -10.75 11.74
N GLY A 507 -23.51 -9.68 11.98
CA GLY A 507 -23.62 -8.53 11.08
C GLY A 507 -22.94 -7.26 11.61
N GLU A 508 -22.19 -7.31 12.69
CA GLU A 508 -21.61 -6.11 13.32
C GLU A 508 -20.68 -5.30 12.39
N ALA A 509 -20.04 -5.93 11.38
CA ALA A 509 -19.16 -5.29 10.41
C ALA A 509 -19.90 -4.75 9.16
N VAL A 510 -21.21 -4.70 9.16
CA VAL A 510 -22.03 -4.24 8.02
C VAL A 510 -21.58 -2.89 7.47
N LEU A 511 -21.23 -1.93 8.31
CA LEU A 511 -20.79 -0.60 7.86
C LEU A 511 -19.44 -0.66 7.11
N GLU A 512 -18.53 -1.53 7.50
CA GLU A 512 -17.26 -1.73 6.79
C GLU A 512 -17.48 -2.33 5.40
N PHE A 513 -18.38 -3.32 5.26
CA PHE A 513 -18.74 -3.87 3.95
C PHE A 513 -19.46 -2.84 3.07
N ALA A 514 -20.40 -2.09 3.62
CA ALA A 514 -21.09 -1.03 2.89
C ALA A 514 -20.13 0.06 2.42
N PHE A 515 -19.19 0.46 3.26
CA PHE A 515 -18.16 1.43 2.89
C PHE A 515 -17.19 0.86 1.84
N ALA A 516 -16.81 -0.40 1.92
CA ALA A 516 -15.97 -1.06 0.92
C ALA A 516 -16.65 -1.09 -0.47
N LEU A 517 -17.95 -1.35 -0.53
CA LEU A 517 -18.76 -1.26 -1.75
C LEU A 517 -18.82 0.20 -2.25
N LYS A 518 -19.16 1.16 -1.37
CA LYS A 518 -19.29 2.58 -1.72
C LYS A 518 -17.99 3.20 -2.22
N SER A 519 -16.86 2.80 -1.66
CA SER A 519 -15.53 3.27 -2.07
C SER A 519 -14.95 2.52 -3.27
N ASN A 520 -15.72 1.65 -3.92
CA ASN A 520 -15.30 0.79 -5.03
C ASN A 520 -14.09 -0.12 -4.71
N ARG A 521 -13.86 -0.39 -3.44
CA ARG A 521 -12.82 -1.35 -3.01
C ARG A 521 -13.28 -2.78 -3.18
N LEU A 522 -14.52 -3.06 -2.81
CA LEU A 522 -15.20 -4.33 -3.07
C LEU A 522 -16.14 -4.14 -4.25
N LYS A 523 -16.02 -4.99 -5.25
CA LYS A 523 -16.85 -4.94 -6.44
C LYS A 523 -17.53 -6.28 -6.67
N LEU A 524 -18.78 -6.21 -7.09
CA LEU A 524 -19.61 -7.35 -7.44
C LEU A 524 -20.00 -7.28 -8.91
N TYR A 525 -20.42 -8.41 -9.44
CA TYR A 525 -21.07 -8.45 -10.74
C TYR A 525 -22.35 -7.60 -10.70
N GLU A 526 -22.68 -6.92 -11.79
CA GLU A 526 -23.73 -5.89 -11.81
C GLU A 526 -25.10 -6.39 -11.31
N SER A 527 -25.53 -7.55 -11.77
CA SER A 527 -26.80 -8.16 -11.34
C SER A 527 -26.81 -8.48 -9.84
N ASP A 528 -25.66 -8.93 -9.30
CA ASP A 528 -25.51 -9.26 -7.89
C ASP A 528 -25.51 -7.99 -7.03
N LEU A 529 -24.89 -6.89 -7.51
CA LEU A 529 -24.92 -5.60 -6.83
C LEU A 529 -26.34 -5.02 -6.78
N ILE A 530 -27.11 -5.15 -7.86
CA ILE A 530 -28.51 -4.72 -7.91
C ILE A 530 -29.33 -5.52 -6.89
N ARG A 531 -29.21 -6.86 -6.89
CA ARG A 531 -29.87 -7.74 -5.92
C ARG A 531 -29.58 -7.32 -4.49
N LEU A 532 -28.31 -7.09 -4.17
CA LEU A 532 -27.90 -6.67 -2.83
C LEU A 532 -28.50 -5.30 -2.44
N LYS A 533 -28.52 -4.34 -3.37
CA LYS A 533 -29.13 -3.02 -3.14
C LYS A 533 -30.61 -3.12 -2.83
N ASP A 534 -31.34 -3.96 -3.52
CA ASP A 534 -32.77 -4.17 -3.28
C ASP A 534 -33.02 -4.82 -1.90
N GLU A 535 -32.22 -5.83 -1.53
CA GLU A 535 -32.27 -6.42 -0.18
C GLU A 535 -31.97 -5.38 0.92
N VAL A 536 -30.97 -4.51 0.71
CA VAL A 536 -30.64 -3.45 1.69
C VAL A 536 -31.74 -2.40 1.80
N LYS A 537 -32.46 -2.07 0.72
CA LYS A 537 -33.61 -1.16 0.79
C LYS A 537 -34.70 -1.69 1.72
N GLU A 538 -35.02 -2.99 1.64
CA GLU A 538 -35.99 -3.62 2.52
C GLU A 538 -35.55 -3.55 4.00
N LEU A 539 -34.26 -3.68 4.28
CA LEU A 539 -33.71 -3.58 5.63
C LEU A 539 -33.67 -2.15 6.16
N CYS A 540 -33.73 -1.14 5.29
CA CYS A 540 -33.64 0.27 5.65
C CYS A 540 -34.98 0.92 6.08
N GLU A 541 -35.98 0.16 6.39
CA GLU A 541 -37.25 0.67 6.94
C GLU A 541 -37.11 1.17 8.40
N ASP A 542 -36.11 0.69 9.13
CA ASP A 542 -35.78 1.10 10.50
C ASP A 542 -35.07 2.47 10.57
N ASN A 543 -35.19 3.18 11.71
CA ASN A 543 -34.62 4.53 11.92
C ASN A 543 -33.35 4.57 12.76
N GLY A 544 -32.63 3.46 12.90
CA GLY A 544 -31.36 3.42 13.63
C GLY A 544 -30.25 4.27 12.98
N GLU A 545 -29.32 4.80 13.78
CA GLU A 545 -28.19 5.59 13.26
C GLU A 545 -27.37 4.84 12.19
N HIS A 546 -27.09 3.55 12.40
CA HIS A 546 -26.40 2.71 11.44
C HIS A 546 -27.17 2.53 10.13
N ILE A 547 -28.53 2.49 10.20
CA ILE A 547 -29.41 2.42 9.02
C ILE A 547 -29.32 3.72 8.21
N LYS A 548 -29.24 4.88 8.85
CA LYS A 548 -29.04 6.16 8.14
C LYS A 548 -27.70 6.16 7.38
N LEU A 549 -26.63 5.62 7.97
CA LEU A 549 -25.35 5.46 7.30
C LEU A 549 -25.41 4.48 6.12
N LEU A 550 -26.14 3.37 6.27
CA LEU A 550 -26.37 2.43 5.17
C LEU A 550 -27.10 3.09 4.01
N LYS A 551 -28.16 3.88 4.29
CA LYS A 551 -28.87 4.67 3.26
C LYS A 551 -27.90 5.56 2.48
N ILE A 552 -26.96 6.22 3.17
CA ILE A 552 -25.95 7.07 2.55
C ILE A 552 -24.96 6.25 1.69
N PHE A 553 -24.48 5.12 2.19
CA PHE A 553 -23.55 4.28 1.45
C PHE A 553 -24.18 3.68 0.18
N PHE A 554 -25.46 3.36 0.21
CA PHE A 554 -26.19 2.78 -0.93
C PHE A 554 -26.95 3.82 -1.78
N ASP A 555 -26.83 5.13 -1.48
CA ASP A 555 -27.58 6.23 -2.14
C ASP A 555 -29.11 6.02 -2.11
N ILE A 556 -29.63 5.47 -1.01
CA ILE A 556 -31.06 5.27 -0.82
C ILE A 556 -31.65 6.58 -0.30
N ALA A 557 -32.67 7.15 -1.01
CA ALA A 557 -33.33 8.37 -0.61
C ALA A 557 -34.01 8.21 0.76
N SER A 558 -33.75 9.16 1.68
CA SER A 558 -34.51 9.22 2.94
C SER A 558 -35.94 9.70 2.65
N SER A 559 -36.94 8.98 3.17
CA SER A 559 -38.37 9.30 3.01
C SER A 559 -38.85 10.55 3.75
N GLU A 560 -37.95 11.38 4.29
CA GLU A 560 -38.28 12.57 5.09
C GLU A 560 -38.44 13.88 4.29
N ALA A 561 -38.49 13.84 2.94
CA ALA A 561 -38.66 15.04 2.11
C ALA A 561 -40.04 15.16 1.45
N SER A 562 -41.14 14.86 2.18
CA SER A 562 -42.51 15.07 1.66
C SER A 562 -43.51 15.47 2.72
N ASP A 563 -43.16 16.39 3.64
CA ASP A 563 -44.14 17.12 4.44
C ASP A 563 -43.76 18.62 4.49
N GLU A 564 -43.77 19.27 3.32
CA GLU A 564 -44.08 20.69 3.28
C GLU A 564 -45.60 20.81 3.04
N PRO A 565 -46.37 21.36 3.96
CA PRO A 565 -47.77 21.65 3.72
C PRO A 565 -47.84 22.78 2.70
N SER A 566 -48.45 22.47 1.57
CA SER A 566 -48.91 23.48 0.62
C SER A 566 -49.86 24.46 1.33
N ILE A 567 -49.43 25.72 1.50
CA ILE A 567 -50.27 26.86 1.80
C ILE A 567 -50.37 27.70 0.52
#